data_23fffa3e2d48c9de32e4dd46b1bfcc15
#
_entry.id   23fffa3e2d48c9de32e4dd46b1bfcc15
#
_cell.length_a   1.000
_cell.length_b   1.000
_cell.length_c   1.000
_cell.angle_alpha   90.00
_cell.angle_beta   90.00
_cell.angle_gamma   90.00
#
_symmetry.space_group_name_H-M   'P 1'
#
loop_
_entity.id
_entity.type
_entity.pdbx_description
1 polymer ?
#
loop_
_entity_poly.entity_id
_entity_poly.type
_entity_poly.pdbx_seq_one_letter_code
_entity_poly.pdbx_strand_id
1 'polypeptide(L)'
;MVVSSLLFAKNAPFMIRDAVKYLISKDASALVIKNVFCLPIHESILRYADSKNFPIFLMDDTHMFFEDFIMQVGRCVEIAESTEMASREINALLYQNLNIGEKKARIHRIFPIFYDQYAIARFDTEHSTVIWISPTM
;
A
#
# COMPACT_ATOMS: atom_id res chain seq x y z
N MET A 1 -10.56 -4.51 -0.26
CA MET A 1 -10.07 -5.60 -1.15
C MET A 1 -10.70 -6.93 -0.73
N VAL A 2 -11.05 -7.79 -1.69
CA VAL A 2 -11.61 -9.13 -1.46
C VAL A 2 -10.71 -10.16 -2.13
N VAL A 3 -10.45 -11.28 -1.46
CA VAL A 3 -9.65 -12.40 -1.99
C VAL A 3 -10.55 -13.62 -2.08
N SER A 4 -10.52 -14.34 -3.21
CA SER A 4 -11.42 -15.48 -3.45
C SER A 4 -10.77 -16.55 -4.33
N SER A 5 -11.08 -17.83 -4.05
CA SER A 5 -10.78 -18.95 -4.95
C SER A 5 -11.86 -19.19 -6.00
N LEU A 6 -12.94 -18.40 -6.00
CA LEU A 6 -14.12 -18.60 -6.84
C LEU A 6 -14.81 -19.98 -6.66
N LEU A 7 -14.64 -20.63 -5.53
CA LEU A 7 -15.24 -21.94 -5.27
C LEU A 7 -16.76 -21.96 -5.50
N PHE A 8 -17.44 -20.87 -5.16
CA PHE A 8 -18.89 -20.72 -5.34
C PHE A 8 -19.31 -20.79 -6.82
N ALA A 9 -18.41 -20.43 -7.74
CA ALA A 9 -18.65 -20.39 -9.19
C ALA A 9 -18.23 -21.70 -9.91
N LYS A 10 -17.70 -22.70 -9.18
CA LYS A 10 -17.17 -23.94 -9.77
C LYS A 10 -18.18 -24.64 -10.70
N ASN A 11 -19.45 -24.69 -10.30
CA ASN A 11 -20.52 -25.33 -11.06
C ASN A 11 -21.41 -24.31 -11.81
N ALA A 12 -21.15 -23.02 -11.66
CA ALA A 12 -21.96 -21.94 -12.23
C ALA A 12 -21.09 -20.71 -12.56
N PRO A 13 -20.23 -20.76 -13.60
CA PRO A 13 -19.27 -19.68 -13.92
C PRO A 13 -19.92 -18.31 -14.14
N PHE A 14 -21.21 -18.26 -14.54
CA PHE A 14 -21.95 -17.00 -14.70
C PHE A 14 -22.08 -16.21 -13.39
N MET A 15 -22.01 -16.89 -12.23
CA MET A 15 -22.05 -16.24 -10.90
C MET A 15 -20.87 -15.30 -10.66
N ILE A 16 -19.75 -15.46 -11.38
CA ILE A 16 -18.59 -14.55 -11.25
C ILE A 16 -19.00 -13.13 -11.60
N ARG A 17 -19.81 -12.96 -12.65
CA ARG A 17 -20.32 -11.64 -13.07
C ARG A 17 -21.18 -10.98 -11.96
N ASP A 18 -22.03 -11.75 -11.34
CA ASP A 18 -22.92 -11.23 -10.30
C ASP A 18 -22.14 -10.91 -9.04
N ALA A 19 -21.14 -11.72 -8.70
CA ALA A 19 -20.21 -11.46 -7.61
C ALA A 19 -19.43 -10.15 -7.83
N VAL A 20 -18.86 -9.92 -9.03
CA VAL A 20 -18.16 -8.68 -9.36
C VAL A 20 -19.10 -7.48 -9.24
N LYS A 21 -20.31 -7.56 -9.76
CA LYS A 21 -21.32 -6.50 -9.61
C LYS A 21 -21.64 -6.21 -8.15
N TYR A 22 -21.82 -7.27 -7.36
CA TYR A 22 -22.09 -7.14 -5.93
C TYR A 22 -20.95 -6.46 -5.19
N LEU A 23 -19.69 -6.87 -5.43
CA LEU A 23 -18.52 -6.28 -4.81
C LEU A 23 -18.40 -4.79 -5.14
N ILE A 24 -18.62 -4.42 -6.40
CA ILE A 24 -18.61 -3.02 -6.83
C ILE A 24 -19.72 -2.23 -6.10
N SER A 25 -20.91 -2.81 -5.96
CA SER A 25 -22.04 -2.16 -5.24
C SER A 25 -21.80 -1.99 -3.74
N LYS A 26 -20.82 -2.71 -3.19
CA LYS A 26 -20.39 -2.63 -1.79
C LYS A 26 -19.08 -1.84 -1.60
N ASP A 27 -18.70 -1.07 -2.60
CA ASP A 27 -17.48 -0.23 -2.58
C ASP A 27 -16.20 -1.02 -2.25
N ALA A 28 -16.16 -2.29 -2.66
CA ALA A 28 -14.92 -3.06 -2.57
C ALA A 28 -13.87 -2.45 -3.49
N SER A 29 -12.63 -2.30 -3.00
CA SER A 29 -11.55 -1.63 -3.74
C SER A 29 -10.91 -2.49 -4.81
N ALA A 30 -10.98 -3.81 -4.71
CA ALA A 30 -10.38 -4.76 -5.66
C ALA A 30 -10.87 -6.18 -5.40
N LEU A 31 -10.75 -7.04 -6.44
CA LEU A 31 -10.92 -8.49 -6.32
C LEU A 31 -9.60 -9.18 -6.70
N VAL A 32 -9.11 -10.03 -5.80
CA VAL A 32 -7.96 -10.91 -6.06
C VAL A 32 -8.45 -12.34 -6.17
N ILE A 33 -8.11 -12.98 -7.27
CA ILE A 33 -8.59 -14.34 -7.59
C ILE A 33 -7.41 -15.30 -7.58
N LYS A 34 -7.45 -16.30 -6.71
CA LYS A 34 -6.64 -17.51 -6.83
C LYS A 34 -7.44 -18.54 -7.61
N ASN A 35 -7.23 -18.59 -8.93
CA ASN A 35 -8.06 -19.41 -9.83
C ASN A 35 -7.66 -20.89 -9.81
N VAL A 36 -7.79 -21.52 -8.65
CA VAL A 36 -7.46 -22.94 -8.43
C VAL A 36 -8.23 -23.88 -9.35
N PHE A 37 -9.42 -23.49 -9.77
CA PHE A 37 -10.31 -24.31 -10.59
C PHE A 37 -10.22 -24.00 -12.07
N CYS A 38 -9.28 -23.14 -12.49
CA CYS A 38 -9.10 -22.71 -13.88
C CYS A 38 -10.42 -22.26 -14.52
N LEU A 39 -11.26 -21.55 -13.78
CA LEU A 39 -12.53 -21.05 -14.27
C LEU A 39 -12.31 -19.95 -15.31
N PRO A 40 -13.05 -19.99 -16.43
CA PRO A 40 -12.95 -18.95 -17.45
C PRO A 40 -13.55 -17.65 -16.92
N ILE A 41 -12.73 -16.60 -16.89
CA ILE A 41 -13.18 -15.24 -16.61
C ILE A 41 -13.48 -14.59 -17.94
N HIS A 42 -14.76 -14.42 -18.25
CA HIS A 42 -15.18 -13.90 -19.53
C HIS A 42 -14.78 -12.43 -19.70
N GLU A 43 -14.33 -12.06 -20.90
CA GLU A 43 -13.88 -10.70 -21.23
C GLU A 43 -14.90 -9.61 -20.88
N SER A 44 -16.19 -9.91 -21.01
CA SER A 44 -17.26 -8.98 -20.67
C SER A 44 -17.28 -8.60 -19.16
N ILE A 45 -16.77 -9.48 -18.30
CA ILE A 45 -16.64 -9.22 -16.86
C ILE A 45 -15.49 -8.25 -16.64
N LEU A 46 -14.36 -8.46 -17.30
CA LEU A 46 -13.18 -7.60 -17.21
C LEU A 46 -13.52 -6.20 -17.73
N ARG A 47 -14.14 -6.08 -18.92
CA ARG A 47 -14.57 -4.79 -19.46
C ARG A 47 -15.57 -4.06 -18.55
N TYR A 48 -16.46 -4.79 -17.89
CA TYR A 48 -17.38 -4.19 -16.93
C TYR A 48 -16.63 -3.67 -15.69
N ALA A 49 -15.71 -4.45 -15.15
CA ALA A 49 -14.88 -4.06 -14.01
C ALA A 49 -14.03 -2.83 -14.34
N ASP A 50 -13.39 -2.79 -15.51
CA ASP A 50 -12.60 -1.66 -16.00
C ASP A 50 -13.46 -0.39 -16.11
N SER A 51 -14.69 -0.51 -16.64
CA SER A 51 -15.62 0.63 -16.75
C SER A 51 -16.01 1.23 -15.38
N LYS A 52 -15.80 0.49 -14.30
CA LYS A 52 -16.07 0.88 -12.92
C LYS A 52 -14.79 1.16 -12.11
N ASN A 53 -13.61 1.20 -12.76
CA ASN A 53 -12.31 1.31 -12.10
C ASN A 53 -12.12 0.27 -10.97
N PHE A 54 -12.64 -0.94 -11.18
CA PHE A 54 -12.56 -2.02 -10.22
C PHE A 54 -11.52 -3.05 -10.69
N PRO A 55 -10.30 -3.03 -10.12
CA PRO A 55 -9.23 -3.93 -10.55
C PRO A 55 -9.50 -5.37 -10.13
N ILE A 56 -9.25 -6.29 -11.07
CA ILE A 56 -9.27 -7.74 -10.85
C ILE A 56 -7.85 -8.26 -11.05
N PHE A 57 -7.28 -8.86 -10.00
CA PHE A 57 -5.96 -9.47 -10.03
C PHE A 57 -6.08 -10.98 -10.05
N LEU A 58 -5.28 -11.63 -10.89
CA LEU A 58 -5.15 -13.09 -10.90
C LEU A 58 -3.84 -13.48 -10.21
N MET A 59 -3.93 -14.42 -9.27
CA MET A 59 -2.76 -15.03 -8.64
C MET A 59 -2.38 -16.28 -9.45
N ASP A 60 -1.23 -16.24 -10.10
CA ASP A 60 -0.70 -17.37 -10.88
C ASP A 60 0.04 -18.38 -10.00
N ASP A 61 0.51 -17.95 -8.82
CA ASP A 61 1.21 -18.82 -7.89
C ASP A 61 0.22 -19.68 -7.09
N THR A 62 0.18 -20.96 -7.44
CA THR A 62 -0.64 -21.96 -6.75
C THR A 62 -0.10 -22.33 -5.37
N HIS A 63 1.16 -22.01 -5.07
CA HIS A 63 1.82 -22.34 -3.80
C HIS A 63 1.65 -21.26 -2.73
N MET A 64 1.34 -20.03 -3.14
CA MET A 64 1.09 -18.95 -2.18
C MET A 64 -0.23 -19.16 -1.44
N PHE A 65 -0.21 -19.15 -0.11
CA PHE A 65 -1.41 -19.19 0.71
C PHE A 65 -2.09 -17.81 0.74
N PHE A 66 -3.41 -17.80 0.94
CA PHE A 66 -4.17 -16.55 1.05
C PHE A 66 -3.69 -15.69 2.22
N GLU A 67 -3.34 -16.33 3.32
CA GLU A 67 -2.84 -15.69 4.53
C GLU A 67 -1.55 -14.92 4.26
N ASP A 68 -0.61 -15.54 3.56
CA ASP A 68 0.66 -14.90 3.20
C ASP A 68 0.45 -13.69 2.29
N PHE A 69 -0.46 -13.83 1.33
CA PHE A 69 -0.81 -12.73 0.43
C PHE A 69 -1.44 -11.56 1.21
N ILE A 70 -2.42 -11.84 2.08
CA ILE A 70 -3.08 -10.81 2.89
C ILE A 70 -2.08 -10.10 3.80
N MET A 71 -1.16 -10.85 4.43
CA MET A 71 -0.12 -10.28 5.27
C MET A 71 0.85 -9.39 4.48
N GLN A 72 1.24 -9.81 3.28
CA GLN A 72 2.13 -8.99 2.42
C GLN A 72 1.44 -7.70 1.99
N VAL A 73 0.19 -7.77 1.56
CA VAL A 73 -0.59 -6.56 1.21
C VAL A 73 -0.74 -5.64 2.43
N GLY A 74 -1.05 -6.20 3.61
CA GLY A 74 -1.13 -5.43 4.85
C GLY A 74 0.17 -4.66 5.12
N ARG A 75 1.33 -5.31 5.02
CA ARG A 75 2.64 -4.66 5.18
C ARG A 75 2.88 -3.56 4.14
N CYS A 76 2.51 -3.79 2.88
CA CYS A 76 2.65 -2.76 1.84
C CYS A 76 1.79 -1.52 2.16
N VAL A 77 0.57 -1.72 2.66
CA VAL A 77 -0.32 -0.62 3.06
C VAL A 77 0.28 0.14 4.25
N GLU A 78 0.74 -0.54 5.29
CA GLU A 78 1.39 0.07 6.46
C GLU A 78 2.62 0.91 6.08
N ILE A 79 3.46 0.39 5.18
CA ILE A 79 4.64 1.12 4.67
C ILE A 79 4.19 2.36 3.89
N ALA A 80 3.18 2.24 3.01
CA ALA A 80 2.68 3.36 2.24
C ALA A 80 2.09 4.45 3.13
N GLU A 81 1.27 4.09 4.12
CA GLU A 81 0.68 5.03 5.08
C GLU A 81 1.73 5.71 5.94
N SER A 82 2.74 4.98 6.43
CA SER A 82 3.82 5.56 7.23
C SER A 82 4.69 6.50 6.39
N THR A 83 4.94 6.19 5.13
CA THR A 83 5.68 7.05 4.20
C THR A 83 4.91 8.33 3.89
N GLU A 84 3.61 8.23 3.67
CA GLU A 84 2.76 9.39 3.43
C GLU A 84 2.68 10.30 4.67
N MET A 85 2.54 9.71 5.85
CA MET A 85 2.55 10.45 7.12
C MET A 85 3.89 11.18 7.33
N ALA A 86 5.02 10.49 7.13
CA ALA A 86 6.34 11.10 7.23
C ALA A 86 6.52 12.25 6.22
N SER A 87 6.07 12.05 4.98
CA SER A 87 6.11 13.09 3.93
C SER A 87 5.29 14.33 4.30
N ARG A 88 4.11 14.16 4.87
CA ARG A 88 3.26 15.28 5.34
C ARG A 88 3.95 16.07 6.46
N GLU A 89 4.54 15.38 7.44
CA GLU A 89 5.24 16.02 8.54
C GLU A 89 6.52 16.74 8.07
N ILE A 90 7.28 16.14 7.14
CA ILE A 90 8.46 16.78 6.53
C ILE A 90 8.06 18.03 5.76
N ASN A 91 7.03 17.97 4.94
CA ASN A 91 6.53 19.13 4.20
C ASN A 91 6.06 20.26 5.14
N ALA A 92 5.43 19.90 6.25
CA ALA A 92 5.04 20.90 7.26
C ALA A 92 6.25 21.56 7.92
N LEU A 93 7.33 20.78 8.19
CA LEU A 93 8.58 21.34 8.74
C LEU A 93 9.28 22.29 7.76
N LEU A 94 9.21 22.01 6.45
CA LEU A 94 9.88 22.80 5.43
C LEU A 94 9.11 24.09 5.04
N TYR A 95 7.80 24.00 4.96
CA TYR A 95 6.98 25.04 4.33
C TYR A 95 6.05 25.80 5.31
N GLN A 96 5.86 25.33 6.53
CA GLN A 96 5.06 26.02 7.54
C GLN A 96 5.95 26.85 8.45
N ASN A 97 5.44 28.03 8.83
CA ASN A 97 6.12 28.93 9.76
C ASN A 97 5.89 28.46 11.21
N LEU A 98 6.61 27.39 11.60
CA LEU A 98 6.49 26.75 12.91
C LEU A 98 7.51 27.32 13.88
N ASN A 99 7.14 27.46 15.16
CA ASN A 99 8.10 27.74 16.22
C ASN A 99 9.00 26.53 16.51
N ILE A 100 10.08 26.76 17.27
CA ILE A 100 11.09 25.71 17.57
C ILE A 100 10.46 24.52 18.31
N GLY A 101 9.53 24.76 19.25
CA GLY A 101 8.86 23.68 19.99
C GLY A 101 8.00 22.80 19.09
N GLU A 102 7.25 23.42 18.19
CA GLU A 102 6.43 22.70 17.20
C GLU A 102 7.29 21.89 16.23
N LYS A 103 8.42 22.46 15.76
CA LYS A 103 9.39 21.73 14.92
C LYS A 103 9.95 20.50 15.63
N LYS A 104 10.40 20.65 16.88
CA LYS A 104 10.88 19.54 17.71
C LYS A 104 9.82 18.45 17.89
N ALA A 105 8.58 18.83 18.20
CA ALA A 105 7.48 17.87 18.39
C ALA A 105 7.15 17.10 17.09
N ARG A 106 7.23 17.74 15.93
CA ARG A 106 7.01 17.07 14.63
C ARG A 106 8.15 16.14 14.26
N ILE A 107 9.40 16.57 14.46
CA ILE A 107 10.58 15.72 14.25
C ILE A 107 10.48 14.46 15.11
N HIS A 108 10.08 14.61 16.37
CA HIS A 108 9.94 13.47 17.30
C HIS A 108 8.84 12.48 16.88
N ARG A 109 7.80 12.92 16.15
CA ARG A 109 6.78 12.03 15.59
C ARG A 109 7.32 11.18 14.42
N ILE A 110 8.19 11.75 13.59
CA ILE A 110 8.79 11.03 12.45
C ILE A 110 9.89 10.09 12.95
N PHE A 111 10.69 10.58 13.89
CA PHE A 111 11.86 9.88 14.44
C PHE A 111 11.84 9.90 15.98
N PRO A 112 11.14 8.96 16.62
CA PRO A 112 11.02 8.93 18.09
C PRO A 112 12.34 8.80 18.84
N ILE A 113 13.39 8.31 18.14
CA ILE A 113 14.74 8.13 18.68
C ILE A 113 15.63 9.39 18.57
N PHE A 114 15.10 10.51 18.08
CA PHE A 114 15.85 11.77 18.06
C PHE A 114 15.99 12.33 19.47
N TYR A 115 17.21 12.33 19.97
CA TYR A 115 17.60 12.98 21.22
C TYR A 115 18.06 14.43 20.97
N ASP A 116 18.22 15.22 22.03
CA ASP A 116 18.66 16.63 21.93
C ASP A 116 20.06 16.80 21.34
N GLN A 117 20.85 15.74 21.30
CA GLN A 117 22.16 15.69 20.62
C GLN A 117 22.10 14.71 19.47
N TYR A 118 22.24 15.20 18.26
CA TYR A 118 22.22 14.39 17.03
C TYR A 118 23.26 14.86 16.02
N ALA A 119 23.74 13.93 15.20
CA ALA A 119 24.50 14.21 14.01
C ALA A 119 23.72 13.72 12.79
N ILE A 120 23.64 14.54 11.75
CA ILE A 120 22.99 14.15 10.50
C ILE A 120 24.09 13.82 9.50
N ALA A 121 24.05 12.60 8.93
CA ALA A 121 24.91 12.20 7.82
C ALA A 121 24.02 11.94 6.59
N ARG A 122 24.34 12.60 5.49
CA ARG A 122 23.78 12.30 4.18
C ARG A 122 24.71 11.39 3.41
N PHE A 123 24.22 10.25 3.00
CA PHE A 123 24.94 9.36 2.10
C PHE A 123 24.42 9.57 0.68
N ASP A 124 25.30 9.95 -0.22
CA ASP A 124 24.99 10.02 -1.64
C ASP A 124 25.67 8.81 -2.33
N THR A 125 24.85 7.95 -2.89
CA THR A 125 25.31 6.70 -3.53
C THR A 125 26.01 6.96 -4.87
N GLU A 126 25.78 8.12 -5.49
CA GLU A 126 26.39 8.42 -6.78
C GLU A 126 27.82 9.00 -6.65
N HIS A 127 28.16 9.64 -5.52
CA HIS A 127 29.44 10.37 -5.38
C HIS A 127 30.22 10.03 -4.11
N SER A 128 29.83 9.06 -3.32
CA SER A 128 30.52 8.61 -2.08
C SER A 128 30.94 9.75 -1.12
N THR A 129 30.21 10.85 -1.12
CA THR A 129 30.53 12.01 -0.29
C THR A 129 29.73 11.96 1.01
N VAL A 130 30.41 11.86 2.14
CA VAL A 130 29.80 11.94 3.48
C VAL A 130 29.87 13.39 3.96
N ILE A 131 28.74 14.05 4.10
CA ILE A 131 28.67 15.38 4.69
C ILE A 131 28.29 15.24 6.16
N TRP A 132 29.20 15.60 7.05
CA TRP A 132 28.95 15.68 8.49
C TRP A 132 28.44 17.09 8.82
N ILE A 133 27.24 17.19 9.39
CA ILE A 133 26.73 18.42 9.95
C ILE A 133 26.75 18.23 11.47
N SER A 134 27.73 18.82 12.15
CA SER A 134 27.72 18.86 13.61
C SER A 134 26.78 19.97 14.08
N PRO A 135 26.02 19.75 15.17
CA PRO A 135 25.24 20.82 15.77
C PRO A 135 26.20 21.89 16.31
N THR A 136 26.05 23.12 15.84
CA THR A 136 26.69 24.29 16.48
C THR A 136 26.17 24.39 17.90
N MET A 137 27.10 24.44 18.86
CA MET A 137 26.82 24.74 20.28
C MET A 137 26.09 26.08 20.45
#